data_73a9cdef83167e9842af244cd6698392
#
_entry.id   73a9cdef83167e9842af244cd6698392
#
_cell.length_a   1.000
_cell.length_b   1.000
_cell.length_c   1.000
_cell.angle_alpha   90.00
_cell.angle_beta   90.00
_cell.angle_gamma   90.00
#
_symmetry.space_group_name_H-M   'P 1'
#
loop_
_entity.id
_entity.type
_entity.pdbx_description
1 polymer ?
#
loop_
_entity_poly.entity_id
_entity_poly.type
_entity_poly.pdbx_seq_one_letter_code
_entity_poly.pdbx_strand_id
1 'polypeptide(L)' 'MATEKEGYRDNIEQLNRLYPSHEALSLEEVAQVLNCSKKTVQRNLGHLMVHRKIMKTALARYMCG' A
#
# COMPACT_ATOMS: atom_id res chain seq x y z
N MET A 1 -7.35 -14.55 18.14
CA MET A 1 -7.15 -14.22 17.68
C MET A 1 -6.72 -13.70 16.56
N ALA A 2 -6.75 -14.08 15.58
CA ALA A 2 -6.36 -13.52 14.39
C ALA A 2 -6.91 -12.19 14.23
N THR A 3 -6.09 -11.35 13.81
CA THR A 3 -6.50 -10.00 13.73
C THR A 3 -6.31 -9.42 12.36
N GLU A 4 -5.81 -10.23 11.43
CA GLU A 4 -5.68 -9.78 10.06
C GLU A 4 -7.05 -9.67 9.43
N LYS A 5 -7.28 -8.58 8.73
CA LYS A 5 -8.48 -8.43 7.96
C LYS A 5 -8.44 -9.39 6.78
N GLU A 6 -9.62 -9.82 6.37
CA GLU A 6 -9.73 -10.65 5.20
C GLU A 6 -9.12 -9.94 4.00
N GLY A 7 -8.28 -10.65 3.26
CA GLY A 7 -7.64 -10.07 2.10
C GLY A 7 -6.30 -9.40 2.37
N TYR A 8 -5.96 -9.19 3.64
CA TYR A 8 -4.71 -8.53 3.97
C TYR A 8 -3.50 -9.33 3.46
N ARG A 9 -3.49 -10.62 3.73
CA ARG A 9 -2.38 -11.47 3.31
C ARG A 9 -2.28 -11.53 1.79
N ASP A 10 -3.41 -11.61 1.11
CA ASP A 10 -3.41 -11.62 -0.35
C ASP A 10 -2.84 -10.33 -0.90
N ASN A 11 -3.19 -9.21 -0.29
CA ASN A 11 -2.65 -7.92 -0.70
C ASN A 11 -1.15 -7.84 -0.52
N ILE A 12 -0.65 -8.33 0.62
CA ILE A 12 0.78 -8.34 0.89
C ILE A 12 1.51 -9.22 -0.12
N GLU A 13 0.96 -10.39 -0.42
CA GLU A 13 1.58 -11.28 -1.39
C GLU A 13 1.62 -10.65 -2.77
N GLN A 14 0.55 -9.97 -3.16
CA GLN A 14 0.50 -9.30 -4.45
C GLN A 14 1.53 -8.18 -4.52
N LEU A 15 1.63 -7.37 -3.46
CA LEU A 15 2.61 -6.30 -3.42
C LEU A 15 4.04 -6.84 -3.45
N ASN A 16 4.29 -7.94 -2.78
CA ASN A 16 5.61 -8.56 -2.80
C ASN A 16 5.94 -9.12 -4.19
N ARG A 17 4.93 -9.57 -4.91
CA ARG A 17 5.12 -10.07 -6.26
C ARG A 17 5.43 -8.94 -7.24
N LEU A 18 4.73 -7.82 -7.10
CA LEU A 18 4.91 -6.68 -7.98
C LEU A 18 6.20 -5.92 -7.68
N TYR A 19 6.55 -5.82 -6.41
CA TYR A 19 7.71 -5.05 -5.98
C TYR A 19 8.53 -5.85 -4.98
N PRO A 20 9.18 -6.93 -5.44
CA PRO A 20 9.84 -7.85 -4.51
C PRO A 20 11.03 -7.25 -3.76
N SER A 21 11.67 -6.25 -4.33
CA SER A 21 12.84 -5.65 -3.70
C SER A 21 12.52 -4.37 -2.93
N HIS A 22 11.24 -4.02 -2.82
CA HIS A 22 10.82 -2.81 -2.12
C HIS A 22 10.19 -3.16 -0.78
N GLU A 23 10.59 -2.46 0.27
CA GLU A 23 9.91 -2.56 1.56
C GLU A 23 8.78 -1.54 1.64
N ALA A 24 8.93 -0.43 0.92
CA ALA A 24 7.94 0.62 0.86
C ALA A 24 7.81 1.07 -0.58
N LEU A 25 6.67 1.65 -0.91
CA LEU A 25 6.35 2.07 -2.25
C LEU A 25 6.30 3.59 -2.33
N SER A 26 6.74 4.12 -3.46
CA SER A 26 6.65 5.56 -3.70
C SER A 26 5.22 5.95 -4.03
N LEU A 27 4.96 7.25 -4.02
CA LEU A 27 3.64 7.77 -4.36
C LEU A 27 3.18 7.28 -5.73
N GLU A 28 4.08 7.29 -6.70
CA GLU A 28 3.73 6.85 -8.05
C GLU A 28 3.40 5.37 -8.08
N GLU A 29 4.17 4.57 -7.38
CA GLU A 29 3.93 3.13 -7.35
C GLU A 29 2.59 2.81 -6.69
N VAL A 30 2.28 3.51 -5.59
CA VAL A 30 1.00 3.31 -4.93
C VAL A 30 -0.15 3.70 -5.84
N ALA A 31 0.00 4.81 -6.55
CA ALA A 31 -1.03 5.26 -7.48
C ALA A 31 -1.30 4.21 -8.56
N GLN A 32 -0.26 3.56 -9.04
CA GLN A 32 -0.42 2.50 -10.02
C GLN A 32 -1.14 1.30 -9.44
N VAL A 33 -0.77 0.91 -8.23
CA VAL A 33 -1.40 -0.23 -7.57
C VAL A 33 -2.88 0.02 -7.36
N LEU A 34 -3.23 1.21 -6.92
CA LEU A 34 -4.62 1.56 -6.62
C LEU A 34 -5.38 2.06 -7.85
N ASN A 35 -4.68 2.21 -8.96
CA ASN A 35 -5.27 2.70 -10.21
C ASN A 35 -5.96 4.06 -10.02
N CYS A 36 -5.25 4.97 -9.39
CA CYS A 36 -5.77 6.31 -9.16
C CYS A 36 -4.64 7.33 -9.32
N SER A 37 -4.97 8.61 -9.21
CA SER A 37 -3.98 9.66 -9.37
C SER A 37 -3.11 9.79 -8.13
N LYS A 38 -1.92 10.38 -8.32
CA LYS A 38 -1.04 10.65 -7.19
C LYS A 38 -1.69 11.59 -6.19
N LYS A 39 -2.48 12.53 -6.69
CA LYS A 39 -3.17 13.47 -5.82
C LYS A 39 -4.14 12.75 -4.89
N THR A 40 -4.86 11.77 -5.41
CA THR A 40 -5.79 10.97 -4.62
C THR A 40 -5.04 10.18 -3.55
N VAL A 41 -3.91 9.58 -3.93
CA VAL A 41 -3.09 8.83 -2.97
C VAL A 41 -2.61 9.76 -1.86
N GLN A 42 -2.13 10.92 -2.23
CA GLN A 42 -1.61 11.86 -1.25
C GLN A 42 -2.71 12.32 -0.28
N ARG A 43 -3.91 12.53 -0.80
CA ARG A 43 -5.03 12.94 0.03
C ARG A 43 -5.43 11.84 1.02
N ASN A 44 -5.52 10.61 0.55
CA ASN A 44 -6.05 9.53 1.36
C ASN A 44 -4.99 8.85 2.22
N LEU A 45 -3.76 8.79 1.75
CA LEU A 45 -2.69 8.03 2.38
C LEU A 45 -1.53 8.90 2.84
N GLY A 46 -1.62 10.21 2.66
CA GLY A 46 -0.52 11.09 3.01
C GLY A 46 -0.10 10.96 4.47
N HIS A 47 -1.08 10.72 5.35
CA HIS A 47 -0.78 10.59 6.78
C HIS A 47 -0.03 9.29 7.10
N LEU A 48 -0.01 8.35 6.19
CA LEU A 48 0.72 7.10 6.37
C LEU A 48 2.10 7.13 5.75
N MET A 49 2.41 8.20 5.01
CA MET A 49 3.68 8.27 4.29
C MET A 49 4.82 8.66 5.22
N VAL A 50 5.94 7.98 5.04
CA VAL A 50 7.17 8.29 5.75
C VAL A 50 8.24 8.49 4.68
N HIS A 51 8.85 9.67 4.66
CA HIS A 51 9.85 10.00 3.65
C HIS A 51 9.32 9.81 2.23
N ARG A 52 8.06 10.17 2.03
CA ARG A 52 7.38 10.09 0.73
C ARG A 52 7.17 8.67 0.25
N LYS A 53 7.19 7.71 1.17
CA LYS A 53 6.95 6.31 0.83
C LYS A 53 5.94 5.74 1.81
N ILE A 54 5.22 4.73 1.36
CA ILE A 54 4.22 4.05 2.17
C ILE A 54 4.67 2.60 2.34
N MET A 55 4.71 2.12 3.57
CA MET A 55 5.06 0.74 3.83
C MET A 55 4.03 -0.19 3.21
N LYS A 56 4.51 -1.32 2.69
CA LYS A 56 3.60 -2.30 2.07
C LYS A 56 2.53 -2.75 3.05
N THR A 57 2.88 -2.92 4.31
CA THR A 57 1.90 -3.35 5.32
C THR A 57 0.80 -2.32 5.49
N ALA A 58 1.17 -1.04 5.55
CA ALA A 58 0.17 0.02 5.67
C ALA A 58 -0.74 0.05 4.45
N LEU A 59 -0.15 -0.07 3.27
CA LEU A 59 -0.93 -0.08 2.04
C LEU A 59 -1.88 -1.27 1.98
N ALA A 60 -1.40 -2.44 2.38
CA ALA A 60 -2.23 -3.63 2.36
C ALA A 60 -3.43 -3.49 3.29
N ARG A 61 -3.22 -2.89 4.45
CA ARG A 61 -4.33 -2.62 5.38
C ARG A 61 -5.34 -1.66 4.78
N TYR A 62 -4.84 -0.63 4.12
CA TYR A 62 -5.71 0.33 3.46
C TYR A 62 -6.56 -0.35 2.40
N MET A 63 -5.96 -1.25 1.63
CA MET A 63 -6.65 -1.96 0.56
C MET A 63 -7.72 -2.92 1.09
N CYS A 64 -7.57 -3.37 2.30
CA CYS A 64 -8.57 -4.25 2.92
C CYS A 64 -9.83 -3.48 3.34
N GLY A 65 -9.73 -2.21 3.40
CA GLY A 65 -10.82 -1.39 3.87
C GLY A 65 -10.56 -0.86 5.21
#